data_7481d64e33c081cf8df09758675b48c3
#
_entry.id   7481d64e33c081cf8df09758675b48c3
#
_cell.length_a   1.000
_cell.length_b   1.000
_cell.length_c   1.000
_cell.angle_alpha   90.00
_cell.angle_beta   90.00
_cell.angle_gamma   90.00
#
_symmetry.space_group_name_H-M   'P 1'
#
loop_
_entity.id
_entity.type
_entity.pdbx_description
1 polymer ?
#
loop_
_entity_poly.entity_id
_entity_poly.type
_entity_poly.pdbx_seq_one_letter_code
_entity_poly.pdbx_strand_id
1 'polypeptide(L)'
;METYVAEDAILAAARGQAAELGVTAVSPASGAMLRMLAAAGHAKAVVEVGTGTGVSGIWLLRGMRPDGILTTIDLEPEHQRVARRAFAEAGFAPSRARIISGRALDVLPRLSDGVYDLIFVDHDATEYPSCVAAAARLLRPGGLLVMGGALAGGRVTDPAVRDPDTVAMRETVKGLRDDEGWIPAMLPVGGGLLCAAKQR
;
A
#
# COMPACT_ATOMS: atom_id res chain seq x y z
N MET A 1 -3.43 8.63 19.18
CA MET A 1 -4.30 8.06 18.09
C MET A 1 -3.73 6.82 17.43
N GLU A 2 -2.40 6.66 17.40
CA GLU A 2 -1.74 5.48 16.82
C GLU A 2 -2.16 4.13 17.44
N THR A 3 -2.55 4.12 18.69
CA THR A 3 -2.94 2.93 19.46
C THR A 3 -4.46 2.74 19.60
N TYR A 4 -5.28 3.52 18.88
CA TYR A 4 -6.74 3.42 18.96
C TYR A 4 -7.24 2.04 18.52
N VAL A 5 -6.63 1.48 17.47
CA VAL A 5 -6.81 0.08 17.08
C VAL A 5 -5.52 -0.66 17.43
N ALA A 6 -5.59 -1.51 18.45
CA ALA A 6 -4.43 -2.29 18.90
C ALA A 6 -4.04 -3.36 17.88
N GLU A 7 -2.75 -3.56 17.68
CA GLU A 7 -2.20 -4.71 16.97
C GLU A 7 -2.23 -5.93 17.89
N ASP A 8 -2.62 -7.07 17.33
CA ASP A 8 -2.51 -8.36 18.02
C ASP A 8 -1.07 -8.90 17.98
N ALA A 9 -0.86 -10.04 18.62
CA ALA A 9 0.46 -10.65 18.74
C ALA A 9 1.08 -10.98 17.34
N ILE A 10 0.26 -11.28 16.33
CA ILE A 10 0.74 -11.61 14.98
C ILE A 10 1.27 -10.37 14.27
N LEU A 11 0.52 -9.27 14.30
CA LEU A 11 0.97 -7.99 13.74
C LEU A 11 2.20 -7.46 14.48
N ALA A 12 2.22 -7.58 15.82
CA ALA A 12 3.38 -7.19 16.62
C ALA A 12 4.63 -8.00 16.27
N ALA A 13 4.49 -9.32 16.07
CA ALA A 13 5.58 -10.18 15.63
C ALA A 13 6.09 -9.82 14.22
N ALA A 14 5.18 -9.60 13.25
CA ALA A 14 5.55 -9.18 11.89
C ALA A 14 6.28 -7.83 11.90
N ARG A 15 5.87 -6.88 12.75
CA ARG A 15 6.54 -5.59 12.96
C ARG A 15 7.90 -5.74 13.61
N GLY A 16 8.05 -6.66 14.58
CA GLY A 16 9.35 -6.99 15.17
C GLY A 16 10.33 -7.48 14.12
N GLN A 17 9.90 -8.39 13.24
CA GLN A 17 10.69 -8.88 12.11
C GLN A 17 11.04 -7.75 11.11
N ALA A 18 10.15 -6.79 10.89
CA ALA A 18 10.44 -5.61 10.06
C ALA A 18 11.60 -4.81 10.66
N ALA A 19 11.58 -4.55 11.96
CA ALA A 19 12.65 -3.83 12.64
C ALA A 19 13.99 -4.58 12.58
N GLU A 20 13.99 -5.91 12.72
CA GLU A 20 15.21 -6.75 12.60
C GLU A 20 15.80 -6.70 11.18
N LEU A 21 14.96 -6.58 10.15
CA LEU A 21 15.38 -6.52 8.74
C LEU A 21 15.61 -5.07 8.25
N GLY A 22 15.45 -4.05 9.12
CA GLY A 22 15.58 -2.65 8.73
C GLY A 22 14.47 -2.15 7.82
N VAL A 23 13.30 -2.82 7.82
CA VAL A 23 12.13 -2.46 7.02
C VAL A 23 11.22 -1.55 7.83
N THR A 24 10.80 -0.43 7.24
CA THR A 24 9.81 0.46 7.84
C THR A 24 8.40 -0.06 7.55
N ALA A 25 7.73 -0.63 8.55
CA ALA A 25 6.34 -1.05 8.41
C ALA A 25 5.37 0.12 8.63
N VAL A 26 4.21 0.10 7.96
CA VAL A 26 3.13 1.08 8.19
C VAL A 26 2.77 1.19 9.68
N SER A 27 2.42 2.39 10.13
CA SER A 27 1.97 2.58 11.51
C SER A 27 0.67 1.80 11.80
N PRO A 28 0.37 1.48 13.07
CA PRO A 28 -0.91 0.83 13.43
C PRO A 28 -2.13 1.61 12.95
N ALA A 29 -2.08 2.94 13.01
CA ALA A 29 -3.18 3.78 12.53
C ALA A 29 -3.32 3.73 10.99
N SER A 30 -2.19 3.74 10.24
CA SER A 30 -2.22 3.54 8.78
C SER A 30 -2.73 2.15 8.41
N GLY A 31 -2.30 1.11 9.13
CA GLY A 31 -2.80 -0.25 8.93
C GLY A 31 -4.30 -0.37 9.18
N ALA A 32 -4.81 0.21 10.26
CA ALA A 32 -6.24 0.25 10.57
C ALA A 32 -7.04 0.99 9.47
N MET A 33 -6.47 2.07 8.92
CA MET A 33 -7.08 2.80 7.80
C MET A 33 -7.13 1.94 6.54
N LEU A 34 -6.04 1.23 6.18
CA LEU A 34 -6.01 0.30 5.04
C LEU A 34 -7.09 -0.78 5.18
N ARG A 35 -7.23 -1.36 6.38
CA ARG A 35 -8.29 -2.33 6.68
C ARG A 35 -9.67 -1.73 6.46
N MET A 36 -9.91 -0.54 6.97
CA MET A 36 -11.20 0.17 6.84
C MET A 36 -11.51 0.46 5.38
N LEU A 37 -10.55 0.97 4.60
CA LEU A 37 -10.72 1.26 3.17
C LEU A 37 -11.02 0.00 2.36
N ALA A 38 -10.31 -1.12 2.63
CA ALA A 38 -10.57 -2.40 1.98
C ALA A 38 -11.97 -2.93 2.30
N ALA A 39 -12.42 -2.79 3.57
CA ALA A 39 -13.75 -3.21 4.00
C ALA A 39 -14.85 -2.33 3.39
N ALA A 40 -14.72 -1.02 3.45
CA ALA A 40 -15.69 -0.07 2.90
C ALA A 40 -15.83 -0.19 1.37
N GLY A 41 -14.73 -0.47 0.68
CA GLY A 41 -14.70 -0.73 -0.76
C GLY A 41 -15.15 -2.14 -1.16
N HIS A 42 -15.49 -3.01 -0.19
CA HIS A 42 -15.77 -4.44 -0.42
C HIS A 42 -14.69 -5.12 -1.26
N ALA A 43 -13.41 -4.77 -1.01
CA ALA A 43 -12.30 -5.13 -1.87
C ALA A 43 -12.13 -6.65 -1.99
N LYS A 44 -12.06 -7.14 -3.24
CA LYS A 44 -11.84 -8.53 -3.61
C LYS A 44 -10.50 -8.74 -4.29
N ALA A 45 -10.10 -7.83 -5.17
CA ALA A 45 -8.82 -7.86 -5.86
C ALA A 45 -7.97 -6.65 -5.44
N VAL A 46 -6.91 -6.91 -4.68
CA VAL A 46 -6.02 -5.88 -4.16
C VAL A 46 -4.61 -6.10 -4.66
N VAL A 47 -3.91 -5.03 -5.05
CA VAL A 47 -2.46 -5.03 -5.31
C VAL A 47 -1.76 -4.26 -4.21
N GLU A 48 -0.66 -4.79 -3.74
CA GLU A 48 0.26 -4.13 -2.82
C GLU A 48 1.65 -4.08 -3.44
N VAL A 49 2.27 -2.92 -3.42
CA VAL A 49 3.66 -2.70 -3.81
C VAL A 49 4.45 -2.33 -2.57
N GLY A 50 5.41 -3.19 -2.22
CA GLY A 50 6.10 -3.17 -0.94
C GLY A 50 5.49 -4.17 0.04
N THR A 51 5.81 -5.46 -0.11
CA THR A 51 5.35 -6.52 0.79
C THR A 51 5.91 -6.38 2.20
N GLY A 52 7.20 -6.00 2.30
CA GLY A 52 7.92 -5.99 3.55
C GLY A 52 7.75 -7.32 4.30
N THR A 53 7.54 -7.24 5.60
CA THR A 53 7.27 -8.43 6.44
C THR A 53 5.79 -8.81 6.53
N GLY A 54 4.93 -8.17 5.73
CA GLY A 54 3.51 -8.50 5.61
C GLY A 54 2.58 -7.73 6.56
N VAL A 55 3.06 -6.72 7.27
CA VAL A 55 2.23 -5.93 8.22
C VAL A 55 1.04 -5.31 7.51
N SER A 56 1.27 -4.52 6.45
CA SER A 56 0.21 -3.88 5.64
C SER A 56 -0.68 -4.93 4.97
N GLY A 57 -0.08 -5.99 4.43
CA GLY A 57 -0.82 -7.10 3.81
C GLY A 57 -1.79 -7.80 4.77
N ILE A 58 -1.41 -8.01 6.05
CA ILE A 58 -2.32 -8.56 7.07
C ILE A 58 -3.50 -7.61 7.30
N TRP A 59 -3.25 -6.31 7.43
CA TRP A 59 -4.31 -5.32 7.60
C TRP A 59 -5.28 -5.30 6.42
N LEU A 60 -4.75 -5.32 5.18
CA LEU A 60 -5.54 -5.39 3.94
C LEU A 60 -6.39 -6.66 3.91
N LEU A 61 -5.78 -7.84 4.09
CA LEU A 61 -6.47 -9.13 4.07
C LEU A 61 -7.60 -9.23 5.10
N ARG A 62 -7.44 -8.60 6.28
CA ARG A 62 -8.47 -8.52 7.33
C ARG A 62 -9.64 -7.61 6.97
N GLY A 63 -9.44 -6.66 6.05
CA GLY A 63 -10.49 -5.78 5.55
C GLY A 63 -11.16 -6.28 4.28
N MET A 64 -10.46 -7.08 3.50
CA MET A 64 -10.95 -7.63 2.23
C MET A 64 -12.07 -8.65 2.43
N ARG A 65 -12.83 -8.89 1.37
CA ARG A 65 -13.80 -9.98 1.32
C ARG A 65 -13.14 -11.33 1.61
N PRO A 66 -13.86 -12.30 2.20
CA PRO A 66 -13.33 -13.65 2.50
C PRO A 66 -12.81 -14.39 1.26
N ASP A 67 -13.39 -14.12 0.09
CA ASP A 67 -13.01 -14.69 -1.21
C ASP A 67 -12.02 -13.80 -2.00
N GLY A 68 -11.51 -12.73 -1.39
CA GLY A 68 -10.59 -11.79 -2.03
C GLY A 68 -9.14 -12.29 -2.07
N ILE A 69 -8.38 -11.79 -3.03
CA ILE A 69 -6.97 -12.11 -3.26
C ILE A 69 -6.13 -10.84 -3.18
N LEU A 70 -5.14 -10.85 -2.31
CA LEU A 70 -4.07 -9.87 -2.28
C LEU A 70 -2.94 -10.32 -3.21
N THR A 71 -2.60 -9.51 -4.21
CA THR A 71 -1.36 -9.65 -4.98
C THR A 71 -0.34 -8.68 -4.41
N THR A 72 0.73 -9.18 -3.80
CA THR A 72 1.75 -8.34 -3.18
C THR A 72 3.11 -8.55 -3.85
N ILE A 73 3.84 -7.45 -4.07
CA ILE A 73 5.06 -7.39 -4.89
C ILE A 73 6.18 -6.83 -4.02
N ASP A 74 7.32 -7.51 -4.01
CA ASP A 74 8.54 -7.04 -3.35
C ASP A 74 9.77 -7.50 -4.12
N LEU A 75 10.84 -6.74 -4.05
CA LEU A 75 12.11 -7.10 -4.66
C LEU A 75 12.88 -8.10 -3.80
N GLU A 76 12.75 -8.00 -2.47
CA GLU A 76 13.56 -8.74 -1.51
C GLU A 76 12.94 -10.10 -1.16
N PRO A 77 13.59 -11.23 -1.53
CA PRO A 77 13.07 -12.57 -1.25
C PRO A 77 12.92 -12.87 0.25
N GLU A 78 13.76 -12.28 1.09
CA GLU A 78 13.71 -12.47 2.54
C GLU A 78 12.45 -11.83 3.14
N HIS A 79 12.07 -10.62 2.69
CA HIS A 79 10.80 -9.98 3.07
C HIS A 79 9.62 -10.88 2.75
N GLN A 80 9.59 -11.43 1.54
CA GLN A 80 8.51 -12.30 1.08
C GLN A 80 8.43 -13.61 1.86
N ARG A 81 9.59 -14.16 2.28
CA ARG A 81 9.63 -15.36 3.11
C ARG A 81 8.98 -15.09 4.48
N VAL A 82 9.32 -13.96 5.09
CA VAL A 82 8.74 -13.55 6.38
C VAL A 82 7.24 -13.26 6.23
N ALA A 83 6.84 -12.48 5.20
CA ALA A 83 5.45 -12.15 4.94
C ALA A 83 4.58 -13.41 4.72
N ARG A 84 5.07 -14.40 3.97
CA ARG A 84 4.36 -15.67 3.75
C ARG A 84 4.05 -16.39 5.06
N ARG A 85 5.03 -16.41 5.96
CA ARG A 85 4.86 -16.99 7.29
C ARG A 85 3.85 -16.18 8.11
N ALA A 86 3.96 -14.85 8.13
CA ALA A 86 3.05 -13.97 8.86
C ALA A 86 1.60 -14.11 8.38
N PHE A 87 1.37 -14.23 7.07
CA PHE A 87 0.03 -14.48 6.51
C PHE A 87 -0.54 -15.83 6.96
N ALA A 88 0.26 -16.88 6.98
CA ALA A 88 -0.16 -18.20 7.46
C ALA A 88 -0.48 -18.18 8.97
N GLU A 89 0.35 -17.56 9.79
CA GLU A 89 0.12 -17.36 11.22
C GLU A 89 -1.13 -16.51 11.50
N ALA A 90 -1.44 -15.55 10.61
CA ALA A 90 -2.68 -14.77 10.66
C ALA A 90 -3.94 -15.56 10.20
N GLY A 91 -3.78 -16.84 9.85
CA GLY A 91 -4.87 -17.73 9.47
C GLY A 91 -5.33 -17.61 8.01
N PHE A 92 -4.55 -16.93 7.16
CA PHE A 92 -4.89 -16.83 5.74
C PHE A 92 -4.39 -18.04 4.94
N ALA A 93 -5.29 -18.63 4.17
CA ALA A 93 -4.91 -19.69 3.23
C ALA A 93 -3.92 -19.17 2.17
N PRO A 94 -2.98 -20.00 1.68
CA PRO A 94 -2.01 -19.58 0.66
C PRO A 94 -2.64 -19.00 -0.61
N SER A 95 -3.87 -19.39 -0.94
CA SER A 95 -4.62 -18.87 -2.07
C SER A 95 -5.12 -17.42 -1.89
N ARG A 96 -5.08 -16.89 -0.65
CA ARG A 96 -5.51 -15.52 -0.33
C ARG A 96 -4.44 -14.47 -0.62
N ALA A 97 -3.16 -14.88 -0.69
CA ALA A 97 -2.04 -13.98 -0.91
C ALA A 97 -1.13 -14.51 -2.03
N ARG A 98 -1.15 -13.83 -3.17
CA ARG A 98 -0.23 -14.08 -4.28
C ARG A 98 1.01 -13.21 -4.11
N ILE A 99 2.10 -13.78 -3.65
CA ILE A 99 3.37 -13.07 -3.44
C ILE A 99 4.23 -13.20 -4.70
N ILE A 100 4.62 -12.07 -5.28
CA ILE A 100 5.40 -11.99 -6.53
C ILE A 100 6.76 -11.33 -6.22
N SER A 101 7.83 -12.04 -6.58
CA SER A 101 9.19 -11.48 -6.50
C SER A 101 9.50 -10.71 -7.78
N GLY A 102 9.97 -9.47 -7.62
CA GLY A 102 10.40 -8.62 -8.73
C GLY A 102 10.20 -7.13 -8.45
N ARG A 103 10.76 -6.32 -9.34
CA ARG A 103 10.55 -4.87 -9.30
C ARG A 103 9.09 -4.55 -9.64
N ALA A 104 8.51 -3.60 -8.93
CA ALA A 104 7.12 -3.19 -9.16
C ALA A 104 6.85 -2.83 -10.63
N LEU A 105 7.72 -2.02 -11.23
CA LEU A 105 7.57 -1.55 -12.60
C LEU A 105 7.72 -2.64 -13.67
N ASP A 106 8.29 -3.81 -13.33
CA ASP A 106 8.37 -4.97 -14.21
C ASP A 106 7.16 -5.90 -14.05
N VAL A 107 6.52 -5.90 -12.88
CA VAL A 107 5.38 -6.78 -12.55
C VAL A 107 4.05 -6.12 -12.90
N LEU A 108 3.85 -4.84 -12.53
CA LEU A 108 2.61 -4.12 -12.75
C LEU A 108 2.12 -4.16 -14.21
N PRO A 109 2.99 -4.05 -15.26
CA PRO A 109 2.55 -4.15 -16.65
C PRO A 109 1.92 -5.49 -17.06
N ARG A 110 2.18 -6.56 -16.28
CA ARG A 110 1.68 -7.92 -16.55
C ARG A 110 0.35 -8.21 -15.86
N LEU A 111 -0.13 -7.30 -15.04
CA LEU A 111 -1.40 -7.42 -14.33
C LEU A 111 -2.56 -6.98 -15.21
N SER A 112 -3.75 -7.53 -14.96
CA SER A 112 -4.96 -7.29 -15.76
C SER A 112 -5.54 -5.91 -15.55
N ASP A 113 -6.01 -5.28 -16.61
CA ASP A 113 -6.59 -3.93 -16.60
C ASP A 113 -8.00 -3.92 -15.98
N GLY A 114 -8.30 -2.87 -15.24
CA GLY A 114 -9.66 -2.53 -14.81
C GLY A 114 -10.32 -3.52 -13.83
N VAL A 115 -9.53 -4.35 -13.14
CA VAL A 115 -10.10 -5.41 -12.28
C VAL A 115 -9.82 -5.22 -10.78
N TYR A 116 -8.91 -4.32 -10.41
CA TYR A 116 -8.52 -4.17 -9.01
C TYR A 116 -9.39 -3.15 -8.29
N ASP A 117 -9.75 -3.48 -7.05
CA ASP A 117 -10.56 -2.64 -6.17
C ASP A 117 -9.73 -1.63 -5.41
N LEU A 118 -8.50 -2.02 -5.03
CA LEU A 118 -7.57 -1.19 -4.29
C LEU A 118 -6.13 -1.51 -4.70
N ILE A 119 -5.32 -0.47 -4.83
CA ILE A 119 -3.86 -0.57 -4.96
C ILE A 119 -3.23 0.21 -3.83
N PHE A 120 -2.38 -0.45 -3.06
CA PHE A 120 -1.56 0.17 -2.02
C PHE A 120 -0.11 0.20 -2.46
N VAL A 121 0.54 1.35 -2.31
CA VAL A 121 1.95 1.58 -2.68
C VAL A 121 2.70 2.15 -1.49
N ASP A 122 3.71 1.43 -1.02
CA ASP A 122 4.56 1.84 0.10
C ASP A 122 5.99 1.30 -0.09
N HIS A 123 6.70 1.91 -1.03
CA HIS A 123 8.09 1.59 -1.35
C HIS A 123 8.86 2.86 -1.73
N ASP A 124 9.89 2.75 -2.58
CA ASP A 124 10.68 3.88 -3.08
C ASP A 124 9.78 4.95 -3.73
N ALA A 125 9.73 6.12 -3.11
CA ALA A 125 8.87 7.21 -3.54
C ALA A 125 9.22 7.75 -4.95
N THR A 126 10.44 7.53 -5.42
CA THR A 126 10.86 7.94 -6.78
C THR A 126 10.07 7.19 -7.87
N GLU A 127 9.53 6.01 -7.58
CA GLU A 127 8.70 5.22 -8.50
C GLU A 127 7.19 5.57 -8.41
N TYR A 128 6.76 6.42 -7.49
CA TYR A 128 5.33 6.73 -7.26
C TYR A 128 4.61 7.31 -8.49
N PRO A 129 5.18 8.24 -9.28
CA PRO A 129 4.51 8.71 -10.51
C PRO A 129 4.20 7.56 -11.49
N SER A 130 5.13 6.60 -11.63
CA SER A 130 4.94 5.43 -12.47
C SER A 130 3.88 4.47 -11.90
N CYS A 131 3.82 4.34 -10.58
CA CYS A 131 2.77 3.56 -9.90
C CYS A 131 1.38 4.19 -10.08
N VAL A 132 1.25 5.52 -10.09
CA VAL A 132 -0.01 6.22 -10.42
C VAL A 132 -0.45 5.89 -11.84
N ALA A 133 0.46 5.94 -12.81
CA ALA A 133 0.15 5.59 -14.21
C ALA A 133 -0.32 4.12 -14.33
N ALA A 134 0.34 3.20 -13.62
CA ALA A 134 -0.08 1.81 -13.56
C ALA A 134 -1.46 1.66 -12.88
N ALA A 135 -1.69 2.35 -11.77
CA ALA A 135 -2.96 2.31 -11.05
C ALA A 135 -4.14 2.82 -11.91
N ALA A 136 -3.92 3.86 -12.70
CA ALA A 136 -4.92 4.37 -13.64
C ALA A 136 -5.41 3.30 -14.63
N ARG A 137 -4.55 2.38 -15.03
CA ARG A 137 -4.87 1.26 -15.91
C ARG A 137 -5.51 0.09 -15.14
N LEU A 138 -4.94 -0.28 -14.01
CA LEU A 138 -5.28 -1.49 -13.28
C LEU A 138 -6.57 -1.40 -12.47
N LEU A 139 -6.85 -0.22 -11.87
CA LEU A 139 -8.05 -0.02 -11.07
C LEU A 139 -9.31 0.00 -11.94
N ARG A 140 -10.36 -0.64 -11.43
CA ARG A 140 -11.71 -0.45 -11.98
C ARG A 140 -12.21 0.98 -11.68
N PRO A 141 -13.23 1.48 -12.39
CA PRO A 141 -13.93 2.69 -11.97
C PRO A 141 -14.40 2.60 -10.50
N GLY A 142 -14.17 3.64 -9.72
CA GLY A 142 -14.42 3.66 -8.27
C GLY A 142 -13.41 2.89 -7.42
N GLY A 143 -12.38 2.29 -8.03
CA GLY A 143 -11.27 1.66 -7.30
C GLY A 143 -10.38 2.71 -6.61
N LEU A 144 -9.66 2.30 -5.58
CA LEU A 144 -8.85 3.18 -4.73
C LEU A 144 -7.35 2.97 -4.96
N LEU A 145 -6.63 4.05 -5.19
CA LEU A 145 -5.19 4.13 -5.02
C LEU A 145 -4.90 4.69 -3.63
N VAL A 146 -4.03 4.03 -2.87
CA VAL A 146 -3.55 4.49 -1.56
C VAL A 146 -2.02 4.46 -1.56
N MET A 147 -1.38 5.55 -1.16
CA MET A 147 0.08 5.68 -1.16
C MET A 147 0.55 6.07 0.24
N GLY A 148 1.51 5.31 0.78
CA GLY A 148 2.10 5.53 2.09
C GLY A 148 3.16 6.65 2.09
N GLY A 149 3.50 7.14 3.29
CA GLY A 149 4.58 8.13 3.46
C GLY A 149 4.33 9.50 2.82
N ALA A 150 3.08 9.80 2.44
CA ALA A 150 2.74 10.93 1.59
C ALA A 150 3.06 12.31 2.17
N LEU A 151 3.22 12.43 3.49
CA LEU A 151 3.66 13.67 4.13
C LEU A 151 5.20 13.78 4.23
N ALA A 152 5.93 12.69 4.02
CA ALA A 152 7.41 12.64 4.14
C ALA A 152 7.94 13.37 5.38
N GLY A 153 7.26 13.19 6.54
CA GLY A 153 7.59 13.90 7.78
C GLY A 153 7.38 15.43 7.72
N GLY A 154 6.46 15.89 6.88
CA GLY A 154 6.20 17.31 6.64
C GLY A 154 7.05 17.94 5.52
N ARG A 155 8.05 17.22 4.99
CA ARG A 155 8.97 17.73 3.96
C ARG A 155 8.28 18.06 2.62
N VAL A 156 7.17 17.41 2.30
CA VAL A 156 6.42 17.64 1.06
C VAL A 156 5.96 19.11 0.96
N THR A 157 5.62 19.75 2.07
CA THR A 157 5.16 21.14 2.11
C THR A 157 6.30 22.17 2.12
N ASP A 158 7.54 21.75 2.37
CA ASP A 158 8.71 22.65 2.38
C ASP A 158 9.36 22.71 0.98
N PRO A 159 9.25 23.85 0.26
CA PRO A 159 9.81 23.98 -1.09
C PRO A 159 11.36 23.98 -1.12
N ALA A 160 12.01 24.17 0.03
CA ALA A 160 13.48 24.12 0.12
C ALA A 160 14.02 22.69 0.08
N VAL A 161 13.21 21.71 0.47
CA VAL A 161 13.59 20.29 0.45
C VAL A 161 13.55 19.77 -0.98
N ARG A 162 14.71 19.27 -1.46
CA ARG A 162 14.90 18.85 -2.86
C ARG A 162 15.50 17.45 -3.01
N ASP A 163 15.41 16.61 -1.97
CA ASP A 163 15.79 15.21 -2.13
C ASP A 163 14.82 14.51 -3.11
N PRO A 164 15.29 13.49 -3.85
CA PRO A 164 14.52 12.86 -4.93
C PRO A 164 13.15 12.33 -4.46
N ASP A 165 13.10 11.71 -3.29
CA ASP A 165 11.86 11.12 -2.74
C ASP A 165 10.81 12.19 -2.46
N THR A 166 11.23 13.29 -1.80
CA THR A 166 10.32 14.41 -1.49
C THR A 166 9.83 15.11 -2.75
N VAL A 167 10.71 15.25 -3.76
CA VAL A 167 10.33 15.85 -5.05
C VAL A 167 9.32 14.96 -5.76
N ALA A 168 9.60 13.66 -5.90
CA ALA A 168 8.70 12.69 -6.54
C ALA A 168 7.33 12.62 -5.84
N MET A 169 7.33 12.60 -4.49
CA MET A 169 6.09 12.64 -3.73
C MET A 169 5.29 13.92 -3.98
N ARG A 170 5.96 15.09 -4.01
CA ARG A 170 5.31 16.38 -4.30
C ARG A 170 4.69 16.41 -5.69
N GLU A 171 5.41 15.88 -6.69
CA GLU A 171 4.90 15.74 -8.06
C GLU A 171 3.70 14.80 -8.12
N THR A 172 3.75 13.67 -7.40
CA THR A 172 2.64 12.73 -7.31
C THR A 172 1.39 13.35 -6.69
N VAL A 173 1.55 14.04 -5.55
CA VAL A 173 0.44 14.74 -4.87
C VAL A 173 -0.18 15.80 -5.79
N LYS A 174 0.67 16.59 -6.48
CA LYS A 174 0.21 17.59 -7.42
C LYS A 174 -0.50 16.96 -8.62
N GLY A 175 0.10 15.93 -9.22
CA GLY A 175 -0.46 15.25 -10.39
C GLY A 175 -1.86 14.68 -10.10
N LEU A 176 -2.02 13.97 -8.98
CA LEU A 176 -3.32 13.41 -8.60
C LEU A 176 -4.37 14.48 -8.26
N ARG A 177 -3.94 15.64 -7.71
CA ARG A 177 -4.86 16.74 -7.43
C ARG A 177 -5.35 17.45 -8.69
N ASP A 178 -4.47 17.58 -9.67
CA ASP A 178 -4.70 18.37 -10.89
C ASP A 178 -5.34 17.51 -12.02
N ASP A 179 -5.43 16.18 -11.86
CA ASP A 179 -6.01 15.24 -12.82
C ASP A 179 -7.48 14.94 -12.48
N GLU A 180 -8.40 15.35 -13.34
CA GLU A 180 -9.84 15.13 -13.20
C GLU A 180 -10.24 13.63 -13.20
N GLY A 181 -9.36 12.72 -13.59
CA GLY A 181 -9.55 11.27 -13.51
C GLY A 181 -9.55 10.71 -12.09
N TRP A 182 -9.18 11.52 -11.10
CA TRP A 182 -9.05 11.12 -9.71
C TRP A 182 -9.83 12.01 -8.75
N ILE A 183 -10.31 11.44 -7.65
CA ILE A 183 -10.85 12.16 -6.49
C ILE A 183 -9.86 11.95 -5.33
N PRO A 184 -8.90 12.87 -5.15
CA PRO A 184 -7.84 12.70 -4.16
C PRO A 184 -8.24 13.19 -2.76
N ALA A 185 -7.63 12.57 -1.75
CA ALA A 185 -7.69 13.02 -0.36
C ALA A 185 -6.36 12.73 0.34
N MET A 186 -5.87 13.67 1.14
CA MET A 186 -4.71 13.48 1.99
C MET A 186 -5.16 13.22 3.43
N LEU A 187 -4.79 12.06 3.98
CA LEU A 187 -5.12 11.67 5.34
C LEU A 187 -3.87 11.78 6.23
N PRO A 188 -3.89 12.59 7.30
CA PRO A 188 -2.74 12.78 8.20
C PRO A 188 -2.65 11.63 9.22
N VAL A 189 -2.54 10.40 8.73
CA VAL A 189 -2.45 9.16 9.52
C VAL A 189 -1.08 8.55 9.33
N GLY A 190 -0.37 8.25 10.41
CA GLY A 190 1.02 7.78 10.35
C GLY A 190 1.92 8.77 9.62
N GLY A 191 2.67 8.31 8.64
CA GLY A 191 3.49 9.12 7.73
C GLY A 191 2.70 9.89 6.65
N GLY A 192 1.37 9.89 6.72
CA GLY A 192 0.43 10.39 5.70
C GLY A 192 0.03 9.31 4.70
N LEU A 193 -1.26 9.26 4.40
CA LEU A 193 -1.80 8.43 3.31
C LEU A 193 -2.42 9.35 2.25
N LEU A 194 -1.88 9.32 1.04
CA LEU A 194 -2.52 9.91 -0.13
C LEU A 194 -3.48 8.87 -0.71
N CYS A 195 -4.77 9.18 -0.66
CA CYS A 195 -5.82 8.31 -1.21
C CYS A 195 -6.42 8.98 -2.45
N ALA A 196 -6.70 8.21 -3.49
CA ALA A 196 -7.38 8.72 -4.67
C ALA A 196 -8.36 7.68 -5.21
N ALA A 197 -9.63 8.05 -5.37
CA ALA A 197 -10.60 7.20 -6.05
C ALA A 197 -10.54 7.47 -7.55
N LYS A 198 -10.43 6.40 -8.36
CA LYS A 198 -10.48 6.51 -9.82
C LYS A 198 -11.90 6.91 -10.25
N GLN A 199 -12.01 7.98 -11.01
CA GLN A 199 -13.26 8.34 -11.68
C GLN A 199 -13.57 7.36 -12.83
N ARG A 200 -14.67 7.56 -13.47
CA ARG A 200 -15.16 6.68 -14.56
C ARG A 200 -14.28 6.74 -15.80
#